data_5161ec20e449319737e0f0becd29886d
#
_entry.id   5161ec20e449319737e0f0becd29886d
#
_cell.length_a   1.000
_cell.length_b   1.000
_cell.length_c   1.000
_cell.angle_alpha   90.00
_cell.angle_beta   90.00
_cell.angle_gamma   90.00
#
_symmetry.space_group_name_H-M   'P 1'
#
loop_
_entity.id
_entity.type
_entity.pdbx_description
1 polymer ?
#
loop_
_entity_poly.entity_id
_entity_poly.type
_entity_poly.pdbx_seq_one_letter_code
_entity_poly.pdbx_strand_id
1 'polypeptide(L)'
;LAGINTRYEVSEDFQKQVRSVLMPKMNFQSTLDALLLLIDAPFFPTSKEWIGVLRKKWCPESPLMALCSNVTKLDSNGNTVGVNKNNAGLTIEIHRYIRLHLLYYLWIIVEHYQCLQLNTEEGEIYGILKHKKSKYVNDEQLILWAKSISAILNGEPLLGSYVLVPQIESLIRQLAEGKIGDMTKLADELQQEHTFGGILDNLRPYMPEDLNDELRLFLVDGWDENIRNEMMHGLIKNPMQVQKNSVYILYIA
;
A
#
# COMPACT_ATOMS: atom_id res chain seq x y z
N LEU A 1 -6.61 -25.57 -17.58
CA LEU A 1 -5.59 -24.51 -17.72
C LEU A 1 -4.92 -24.36 -16.37
N ALA A 2 -3.69 -24.90 -16.24
CA ALA A 2 -2.90 -24.71 -15.03
C ALA A 2 -2.57 -23.21 -14.92
N GLY A 3 -3.09 -22.55 -13.88
CA GLY A 3 -2.73 -21.17 -13.60
C GLY A 3 -1.23 -21.10 -13.34
N ILE A 4 -0.54 -20.22 -14.05
CA ILE A 4 0.86 -19.92 -13.79
C ILE A 4 0.89 -19.18 -12.45
N ASN A 5 1.22 -19.90 -11.41
CA ASN A 5 1.38 -19.32 -10.07
C ASN A 5 2.83 -18.80 -9.98
N THR A 6 3.07 -17.61 -10.50
CA THR A 6 4.38 -16.96 -10.41
C THR A 6 4.56 -16.50 -8.97
N ARG A 7 5.22 -17.31 -8.14
CA ARG A 7 5.75 -16.85 -6.86
C ARG A 7 7.05 -16.12 -7.14
N TYR A 8 7.00 -14.80 -7.07
CA TYR A 8 8.22 -14.00 -7.06
C TYR A 8 8.90 -14.16 -5.70
N GLU A 9 10.18 -14.49 -5.72
CA GLU A 9 11.03 -14.46 -4.54
C GLU A 9 12.05 -13.34 -4.71
N VAL A 10 12.36 -12.70 -3.59
CA VAL A 10 13.39 -11.66 -3.56
C VAL A 10 14.75 -12.37 -3.68
N SER A 11 15.52 -12.09 -4.74
CA SER A 11 16.79 -12.74 -4.96
C SER A 11 17.80 -12.45 -3.84
N GLU A 12 18.69 -13.42 -3.56
CA GLU A 12 19.74 -13.26 -2.54
C GLU A 12 20.64 -12.04 -2.80
N ASP A 13 20.95 -11.76 -4.06
CA ASP A 13 21.77 -10.61 -4.43
C ASP A 13 21.09 -9.30 -4.10
N PHE A 14 19.78 -9.19 -4.38
CA PHE A 14 18.99 -8.02 -3.97
C PHE A 14 18.93 -7.90 -2.45
N GLN A 15 18.73 -9.01 -1.72
CA GLN A 15 18.73 -9.01 -0.27
C GLN A 15 20.05 -8.50 0.31
N LYS A 16 21.20 -8.96 -0.23
CA LYS A 16 22.53 -8.49 0.17
C LYS A 16 22.71 -7.00 -0.13
N GLN A 17 22.28 -6.57 -1.32
CA GLN A 17 22.34 -5.15 -1.73
C GLN A 17 21.51 -4.26 -0.79
N VAL A 18 20.26 -4.63 -0.51
CA VAL A 18 19.40 -3.86 0.41
C VAL A 18 20.03 -3.77 1.79
N ARG A 19 20.51 -4.89 2.34
CA ARG A 19 21.20 -4.88 3.65
C ARG A 19 22.43 -3.99 3.64
N SER A 20 23.25 -4.03 2.60
CA SER A 20 24.45 -3.18 2.50
C SER A 20 24.14 -1.69 2.49
N VAL A 21 23.00 -1.29 1.91
CA VAL A 21 22.56 0.11 1.84
C VAL A 21 21.90 0.56 3.15
N LEU A 22 21.11 -0.34 3.78
CA LEU A 22 20.34 0.00 4.97
C LEU A 22 21.15 -0.07 6.27
N MET A 23 21.99 -1.09 6.45
CA MET A 23 22.74 -1.29 7.70
C MET A 23 23.48 -0.03 8.20
N PRO A 24 24.17 0.75 7.36
CA PRO A 24 24.82 1.99 7.80
C PRO A 24 23.84 3.08 8.29
N LYS A 25 22.58 3.02 7.86
CA LYS A 25 21.54 4.02 8.17
C LYS A 25 20.69 3.62 9.38
N MET A 26 20.70 2.35 9.77
CA MET A 26 19.83 1.80 10.83
C MET A 26 20.43 1.92 12.23
N ASN A 27 21.00 3.08 12.56
CA ASN A 27 21.45 3.40 13.92
C ASN A 27 20.36 4.23 14.63
N PHE A 28 19.20 3.60 14.88
CA PHE A 28 18.04 4.28 15.44
C PHE A 28 18.28 4.66 16.92
N GLN A 29 18.04 5.91 17.25
CA GLN A 29 18.03 6.43 18.63
C GLN A 29 16.59 6.74 19.08
N SER A 30 15.65 6.82 18.14
CA SER A 30 14.24 7.16 18.38
C SER A 30 13.32 6.49 17.35
N THR A 31 12.04 6.47 17.67
CA THR A 31 10.98 6.06 16.73
C THR A 31 10.96 6.94 15.48
N LEU A 32 11.24 8.23 15.63
CA LEU A 32 11.30 9.18 14.53
C LEU A 32 12.35 8.78 13.48
N ASP A 33 13.53 8.29 13.90
CA ASP A 33 14.59 7.87 12.98
C ASP A 33 14.12 6.72 12.08
N ALA A 34 13.40 5.75 12.66
CA ALA A 34 12.85 4.63 11.92
C ALA A 34 11.75 5.08 10.94
N LEU A 35 10.85 5.97 11.38
CA LEU A 35 9.79 6.53 10.52
C LEU A 35 10.37 7.34 9.37
N LEU A 36 11.38 8.17 9.62
CA LEU A 36 12.03 8.94 8.55
C LEU A 36 12.70 8.03 7.53
N LEU A 37 13.33 6.93 7.96
CA LEU A 37 13.94 5.98 7.03
C LEU A 37 12.88 5.21 6.23
N LEU A 38 11.71 4.91 6.80
CA LEU A 38 10.58 4.32 6.06
C LEU A 38 10.07 5.26 4.97
N ILE A 39 9.91 6.55 5.29
CA ILE A 39 9.44 7.57 4.32
C ILE A 39 10.48 7.82 3.21
N ASP A 40 11.77 7.67 3.50
CA ASP A 40 12.87 7.85 2.54
C ASP A 40 13.07 6.61 1.64
N ALA A 41 12.09 5.71 1.57
CA ALA A 41 12.16 4.55 0.67
C ALA A 41 12.28 4.99 -0.79
N PRO A 42 13.15 4.35 -1.59
CA PRO A 42 13.68 4.95 -2.82
C PRO A 42 12.72 4.97 -4.01
N PHE A 43 11.54 4.36 -3.94
CA PHE A 43 10.64 4.29 -5.11
C PHE A 43 9.20 3.90 -4.76
N PHE A 44 8.28 4.28 -5.66
CA PHE A 44 6.90 3.84 -5.67
C PHE A 44 6.69 2.71 -6.70
N PRO A 45 5.88 1.68 -6.41
CA PRO A 45 5.63 0.56 -7.32
C PRO A 45 5.01 0.97 -8.66
N THR A 46 4.25 2.06 -8.67
CA THR A 46 3.59 2.60 -9.87
C THR A 46 4.42 3.62 -10.63
N SER A 47 5.66 3.87 -10.23
CA SER A 47 6.58 4.78 -10.95
C SER A 47 6.72 4.37 -12.41
N LYS A 48 6.34 5.27 -13.32
CA LYS A 48 6.40 5.04 -14.79
C LYS A 48 7.81 4.72 -15.27
N GLU A 49 8.82 5.27 -14.62
CA GLU A 49 10.23 5.03 -14.93
C GLU A 49 10.59 3.56 -14.70
N TRP A 50 10.32 3.04 -13.49
CA TRP A 50 10.60 1.66 -13.12
C TRP A 50 9.78 0.66 -13.94
N ILE A 51 8.49 0.96 -14.15
CA ILE A 51 7.62 0.15 -15.01
C ILE A 51 8.20 0.08 -16.43
N GLY A 52 8.66 1.21 -16.97
CA GLY A 52 9.27 1.26 -18.29
C GLY A 52 10.55 0.43 -18.41
N VAL A 53 11.42 0.48 -17.40
CA VAL A 53 12.65 -0.32 -17.34
C VAL A 53 12.34 -1.82 -17.28
N LEU A 54 11.46 -2.22 -16.36
CA LEU A 54 11.11 -3.64 -16.18
C LEU A 54 10.33 -4.19 -17.36
N ARG A 55 9.45 -3.41 -17.98
CA ARG A 55 8.74 -3.82 -19.20
C ARG A 55 9.71 -4.09 -20.35
N LYS A 56 10.71 -3.24 -20.55
CA LYS A 56 11.75 -3.47 -21.57
C LYS A 56 12.57 -4.73 -21.30
N LYS A 57 12.83 -5.04 -20.04
CA LYS A 57 13.56 -6.24 -19.63
C LYS A 57 12.71 -7.49 -19.80
N TRP A 58 11.47 -7.48 -19.35
CA TRP A 58 10.63 -8.68 -19.24
C TRP A 58 9.91 -9.04 -20.56
N CYS A 59 9.57 -8.08 -21.42
CA CYS A 59 8.93 -8.39 -22.71
C CYS A 59 9.73 -9.39 -23.56
N PRO A 60 11.05 -9.27 -23.70
CA PRO A 60 11.87 -10.27 -24.44
C PRO A 60 12.00 -11.60 -23.68
N GLU A 61 12.07 -11.58 -22.35
CA GLU A 61 12.25 -12.77 -21.51
C GLU A 61 10.96 -13.59 -21.34
N SER A 62 9.81 -12.95 -21.50
CA SER A 62 8.49 -13.58 -21.32
C SER A 62 7.49 -13.13 -22.38
N PRO A 63 7.73 -13.48 -23.67
CA PRO A 63 6.90 -13.01 -24.78
C PRO A 63 5.44 -13.45 -24.66
N LEU A 64 5.17 -14.60 -24.06
CA LEU A 64 3.79 -15.07 -23.82
C LEU A 64 3.03 -14.17 -22.84
N MET A 65 3.68 -13.65 -21.80
CA MET A 65 3.05 -12.69 -20.88
C MET A 65 2.78 -11.35 -21.56
N ALA A 66 3.67 -10.93 -22.45
CA ALA A 66 3.46 -9.71 -23.25
C ALA A 66 2.31 -9.84 -24.26
N LEU A 67 2.04 -11.06 -24.73
CA LEU A 67 0.94 -11.38 -25.66
C LEU A 67 -0.40 -11.65 -24.95
N CYS A 68 -0.40 -11.92 -23.63
CA CYS A 68 -1.62 -12.10 -22.85
C CYS A 68 -2.38 -10.79 -22.71
N SER A 69 -3.19 -10.45 -23.71
CA SER A 69 -4.00 -9.23 -23.74
C SER A 69 -5.14 -9.24 -22.71
N ASN A 70 -5.57 -10.43 -22.28
CA ASN A 70 -6.67 -10.60 -21.34
C ASN A 70 -6.23 -11.43 -20.14
N VAL A 71 -6.38 -10.88 -18.95
CA VAL A 71 -6.16 -11.60 -17.69
C VAL A 71 -7.49 -11.71 -16.97
N THR A 72 -7.81 -12.94 -16.54
CA THR A 72 -8.98 -13.20 -15.70
C THR A 72 -8.49 -13.49 -14.28
N LYS A 73 -8.91 -12.70 -13.30
CA LYS A 73 -8.68 -12.99 -11.88
C LYS A 73 -9.82 -13.87 -11.38
N LEU A 74 -9.45 -14.97 -10.74
CA LEU A 74 -10.39 -15.85 -10.05
C LEU A 74 -10.24 -15.67 -8.53
N ASP A 75 -11.34 -15.74 -7.81
CA ASP A 75 -11.33 -15.84 -6.34
C ASP A 75 -10.90 -17.24 -5.90
N SER A 76 -10.81 -17.45 -4.59
CA SER A 76 -10.47 -18.76 -4.01
C SER A 76 -11.51 -19.87 -4.29
N ASN A 77 -12.69 -19.51 -4.77
CA ASN A 77 -13.77 -20.44 -5.13
C ASN A 77 -13.82 -20.70 -6.63
N GLY A 78 -12.91 -20.08 -7.42
CA GLY A 78 -12.87 -20.19 -8.87
C GLY A 78 -13.83 -19.26 -9.61
N ASN A 79 -14.49 -18.32 -8.91
CA ASN A 79 -15.36 -17.35 -9.57
C ASN A 79 -14.54 -16.23 -10.19
N THR A 80 -14.97 -15.77 -11.36
CA THR A 80 -14.35 -14.63 -12.03
C THR A 80 -14.65 -13.34 -11.25
N VAL A 81 -13.64 -12.71 -10.66
CA VAL A 81 -13.75 -11.41 -9.97
C VAL A 81 -13.36 -10.24 -10.86
N GLY A 82 -12.77 -10.51 -12.01
CA GLY A 82 -12.47 -9.48 -12.98
C GLY A 82 -11.90 -10.00 -14.29
N VAL A 83 -12.09 -9.23 -15.38
CA VAL A 83 -11.49 -9.49 -16.69
C VAL A 83 -10.80 -8.20 -17.16
N ASN A 84 -9.47 -8.21 -17.28
CA ASN A 84 -8.73 -7.09 -17.82
C ASN A 84 -8.42 -7.30 -19.29
N LYS A 85 -8.83 -6.33 -20.13
CA LYS A 85 -8.80 -6.45 -21.58
C LYS A 85 -7.63 -5.71 -22.28
N ASN A 86 -6.76 -5.00 -21.56
CA ASN A 86 -5.87 -4.01 -22.18
C ASN A 86 -4.38 -4.26 -21.90
N ASN A 87 -3.85 -5.47 -22.03
CA ASN A 87 -2.45 -5.80 -21.75
C ASN A 87 -1.98 -5.39 -20.33
N ALA A 88 -2.92 -5.17 -19.42
CA ALA A 88 -2.60 -4.71 -18.07
C ALA A 88 -2.00 -5.83 -17.20
N GLY A 89 -2.12 -7.09 -17.61
CA GLY A 89 -1.58 -8.22 -16.86
C GLY A 89 -0.08 -8.07 -16.55
N LEU A 90 0.71 -7.78 -17.59
CA LEU A 90 2.16 -7.54 -17.40
C LEU A 90 2.43 -6.33 -16.47
N THR A 91 1.66 -5.26 -16.60
CA THR A 91 1.80 -4.08 -15.76
C THR A 91 1.50 -4.40 -14.29
N ILE A 92 0.42 -5.13 -14.01
CA ILE A 92 0.05 -5.57 -12.67
C ILE A 92 1.16 -6.47 -12.07
N GLU A 93 1.70 -7.40 -12.86
CA GLU A 93 2.79 -8.27 -12.39
C GLU A 93 4.08 -7.47 -12.12
N ILE A 94 4.37 -6.44 -12.91
CA ILE A 94 5.49 -5.53 -12.65
C ILE A 94 5.25 -4.76 -11.33
N HIS A 95 4.04 -4.24 -11.09
CA HIS A 95 3.71 -3.56 -9.83
C HIS A 95 3.89 -4.50 -8.62
N ARG A 96 3.39 -5.73 -8.71
CA ARG A 96 3.56 -6.75 -7.65
C ARG A 96 5.02 -7.07 -7.38
N TYR A 97 5.80 -7.20 -8.44
CA TYR A 97 7.24 -7.43 -8.33
C TYR A 97 7.95 -6.28 -7.61
N ILE A 98 7.70 -5.04 -8.03
CA ILE A 98 8.30 -3.85 -7.39
C ILE A 98 7.83 -3.75 -5.93
N ARG A 99 6.53 -3.96 -5.66
CA ARG A 99 5.98 -3.92 -4.29
C ARG A 99 6.61 -4.99 -3.40
N LEU A 100 6.85 -6.19 -3.89
CA LEU A 100 7.53 -7.24 -3.14
C LEU A 100 8.94 -6.83 -2.71
N HIS A 101 9.70 -6.19 -3.62
CA HIS A 101 11.05 -5.71 -3.32
C HIS A 101 11.03 -4.55 -2.33
N LEU A 102 10.07 -3.63 -2.47
CA LEU A 102 9.86 -2.55 -1.52
C LEU A 102 9.42 -3.08 -0.15
N LEU A 103 8.50 -4.03 -0.11
CA LEU A 103 8.11 -4.71 1.14
C LEU A 103 9.31 -5.31 1.87
N TYR A 104 10.19 -6.00 1.15
CA TYR A 104 11.41 -6.54 1.75
C TYR A 104 12.31 -5.43 2.35
N TYR A 105 12.47 -4.31 1.63
CA TYR A 105 13.20 -3.14 2.11
C TYR A 105 12.59 -2.57 3.40
N LEU A 106 11.28 -2.35 3.40
CA LEU A 106 10.56 -1.79 4.55
C LEU A 106 10.57 -2.75 5.76
N TRP A 107 10.41 -4.05 5.52
CA TRP A 107 10.44 -5.06 6.60
C TRP A 107 11.79 -5.11 7.31
N ILE A 108 12.90 -5.00 6.60
CA ILE A 108 14.24 -4.95 7.25
C ILE A 108 14.33 -3.79 8.22
N ILE A 109 13.77 -2.62 7.88
CA ILE A 109 13.77 -1.44 8.75
C ILE A 109 12.96 -1.72 10.03
N VAL A 110 11.72 -2.22 9.87
CA VAL A 110 10.82 -2.47 11.01
C VAL A 110 11.33 -3.62 11.88
N GLU A 111 11.81 -4.71 11.28
CA GLU A 111 12.39 -5.84 12.00
C GLU A 111 13.61 -5.40 12.83
N HIS A 112 14.51 -4.60 12.24
CA HIS A 112 15.65 -4.07 12.96
C HIS A 112 15.23 -3.16 14.12
N TYR A 113 14.24 -2.27 13.89
CA TYR A 113 13.69 -1.42 14.93
C TYR A 113 13.13 -2.25 16.10
N GLN A 114 12.36 -3.29 15.81
CA GLN A 114 11.80 -4.19 16.82
C GLN A 114 12.90 -4.95 17.59
N CYS A 115 13.98 -5.35 16.92
CA CYS A 115 15.12 -6.01 17.57
C CYS A 115 15.84 -5.11 18.58
N LEU A 116 15.79 -3.79 18.42
CA LEU A 116 16.34 -2.84 19.37
C LEU A 116 15.51 -2.69 20.65
N GLN A 117 14.33 -3.31 20.71
CA GLN A 117 13.39 -3.24 21.83
C GLN A 117 13.02 -1.79 22.23
N LEU A 118 13.09 -0.87 21.28
CA LEU A 118 12.59 0.47 21.42
C LEU A 118 11.07 0.39 21.48
N ASN A 119 10.51 0.52 22.68
CA ASN A 119 9.06 0.51 22.85
C ASN A 119 8.48 1.82 22.32
N THR A 120 7.64 1.73 21.29
CA THR A 120 6.98 2.91 20.70
C THR A 120 5.77 3.28 21.52
N GLU A 121 5.83 4.40 22.21
CA GLU A 121 4.68 4.93 22.92
C GLU A 121 3.74 5.68 21.98
N GLU A 122 2.43 5.48 22.14
CA GLU A 122 1.41 6.18 21.35
C GLU A 122 1.55 7.71 21.47
N GLY A 123 1.92 8.21 22.67
CA GLY A 123 2.14 9.62 22.94
C GLY A 123 3.31 10.22 22.14
N GLU A 124 4.38 9.45 21.92
CA GLU A 124 5.52 9.86 21.09
C GLU A 124 5.08 10.04 19.64
N ILE A 125 4.41 9.02 19.07
CA ILE A 125 3.88 9.08 17.70
C ILE A 125 2.88 10.24 17.56
N TYR A 126 1.96 10.39 18.51
CA TYR A 126 1.01 11.50 18.50
C TYR A 126 1.72 12.85 18.46
N GLY A 127 2.76 13.03 19.27
CA GLY A 127 3.58 14.25 19.28
C GLY A 127 4.23 14.52 17.92
N ILE A 128 4.83 13.51 17.29
CA ILE A 128 5.44 13.60 15.96
C ILE A 128 4.40 14.03 14.93
N LEU A 129 3.27 13.32 14.88
CA LEU A 129 2.20 13.58 13.91
C LEU A 129 1.56 14.96 14.12
N LYS A 130 1.39 15.40 15.34
CA LYS A 130 0.81 16.71 15.67
C LYS A 130 1.61 17.87 15.09
N HIS A 131 2.93 17.76 15.05
CA HIS A 131 3.80 18.79 14.46
C HIS A 131 3.77 18.81 12.92
N LYS A 132 3.39 17.70 12.29
CA LYS A 132 3.44 17.52 10.84
C LYS A 132 2.06 17.29 10.20
N LYS A 133 1.00 17.32 11.02
CA LYS A 133 -0.35 16.97 10.54
C LYS A 133 -0.81 17.83 9.37
N SER A 134 -1.47 17.18 8.44
CA SER A 134 -2.25 17.83 7.41
C SER A 134 -3.44 18.59 8.04
N LYS A 135 -3.85 19.70 7.45
CA LYS A 135 -5.09 20.39 7.80
C LYS A 135 -6.35 19.54 7.65
N TYR A 136 -6.23 18.43 6.94
CA TYR A 136 -7.31 17.46 6.70
C TYR A 136 -7.40 16.36 7.77
N VAL A 137 -6.59 16.40 8.83
CA VAL A 137 -6.61 15.44 9.92
C VAL A 137 -6.91 16.17 11.22
N ASN A 138 -7.96 15.81 11.93
CA ASN A 138 -8.28 16.38 13.24
C ASN A 138 -7.50 15.68 14.37
N ASP A 139 -7.52 16.25 15.58
CA ASP A 139 -6.75 15.73 16.71
C ASP A 139 -7.27 14.36 17.20
N GLU A 140 -8.56 14.06 17.06
CA GLU A 140 -9.14 12.76 17.40
C GLU A 140 -8.67 11.67 16.44
N GLN A 141 -8.60 11.97 15.15
CA GLN A 141 -8.05 11.06 14.16
C GLN A 141 -6.56 10.80 14.41
N LEU A 142 -5.79 11.80 14.84
CA LEU A 142 -4.37 11.61 15.16
C LEU A 142 -4.14 10.55 16.24
N ILE A 143 -5.07 10.39 17.20
CA ILE A 143 -5.00 9.33 18.21
C ILE A 143 -5.06 7.95 17.54
N LEU A 144 -5.96 7.77 16.56
CA LEU A 144 -6.09 6.51 15.83
C LEU A 144 -4.86 6.24 14.96
N TRP A 145 -4.31 7.26 14.32
CA TRP A 145 -3.05 7.17 13.59
C TRP A 145 -1.91 6.74 14.51
N ALA A 146 -1.75 7.40 15.67
CA ALA A 146 -0.70 7.10 16.63
C ALA A 146 -0.81 5.66 17.15
N LYS A 147 -2.01 5.22 17.51
CA LYS A 147 -2.28 3.84 17.96
C LYS A 147 -1.93 2.81 16.90
N SER A 148 -2.35 3.04 15.66
CA SER A 148 -2.11 2.09 14.58
C SER A 148 -0.63 1.97 14.21
N ILE A 149 0.09 3.10 14.13
CA ILE A 149 1.53 3.12 13.85
C ILE A 149 2.30 2.44 15.00
N SER A 150 1.99 2.81 16.25
CA SER A 150 2.59 2.18 17.43
C SER A 150 2.36 0.66 17.43
N ALA A 151 1.15 0.20 17.16
CA ALA A 151 0.83 -1.24 17.09
C ALA A 151 1.68 -1.97 16.03
N ILE A 152 1.82 -1.41 14.82
CA ILE A 152 2.65 -2.03 13.77
C ILE A 152 4.12 -2.10 14.20
N LEU A 153 4.66 -1.02 14.75
CA LEU A 153 6.06 -0.96 15.18
C LEU A 153 6.35 -1.86 16.37
N ASN A 154 5.38 -2.06 17.27
CA ASN A 154 5.51 -2.94 18.46
C ASN A 154 5.19 -4.41 18.17
N GLY A 155 5.00 -4.81 16.90
CA GLY A 155 4.81 -6.21 16.52
C GLY A 155 3.35 -6.68 16.53
N GLU A 156 2.39 -5.76 16.52
CA GLU A 156 0.95 -6.03 16.35
C GLU A 156 0.43 -5.57 14.97
N PRO A 157 1.07 -6.03 13.86
CA PRO A 157 0.83 -5.49 12.53
C PRO A 157 -0.60 -5.68 12.04
N LEU A 158 -1.27 -6.76 12.46
CA LEU A 158 -2.65 -7.01 12.07
C LEU A 158 -3.58 -5.95 12.67
N LEU A 159 -3.49 -5.75 13.99
CA LEU A 159 -4.31 -4.75 14.70
C LEU A 159 -4.08 -3.35 14.15
N GLY A 160 -2.80 -2.96 14.00
CA GLY A 160 -2.45 -1.65 13.46
C GLY A 160 -3.01 -1.43 12.05
N SER A 161 -2.95 -2.43 11.18
CA SER A 161 -3.50 -2.33 9.80
C SER A 161 -5.01 -2.15 9.79
N TYR A 162 -5.76 -2.89 10.61
CA TYR A 162 -7.22 -2.74 10.69
C TYR A 162 -7.66 -1.37 11.18
N VAL A 163 -6.84 -0.68 11.96
CA VAL A 163 -7.11 0.71 12.37
C VAL A 163 -6.64 1.70 11.32
N LEU A 164 -5.46 1.47 10.71
CA LEU A 164 -4.81 2.45 9.82
C LEU A 164 -5.51 2.58 8.46
N VAL A 165 -5.97 1.47 7.87
CA VAL A 165 -6.62 1.50 6.54
C VAL A 165 -7.86 2.39 6.51
N PRO A 166 -8.81 2.34 7.47
CA PRO A 166 -9.90 3.31 7.55
C PRO A 166 -9.45 4.76 7.72
N GLN A 167 -8.33 5.00 8.41
CA GLN A 167 -7.80 6.36 8.58
C GLN A 167 -7.22 6.91 7.27
N ILE A 168 -6.55 6.09 6.48
CA ILE A 168 -6.11 6.47 5.12
C ILE A 168 -7.31 6.84 4.26
N GLU A 169 -8.37 6.03 4.26
CA GLU A 169 -9.60 6.35 3.52
C GLU A 169 -10.22 7.65 4.00
N SER A 170 -10.32 7.85 5.32
CA SER A 170 -10.87 9.08 5.90
C SER A 170 -10.07 10.31 5.47
N LEU A 171 -8.74 10.24 5.50
CA LEU A 171 -7.87 11.32 5.04
C LEU A 171 -8.11 11.66 3.57
N ILE A 172 -8.18 10.64 2.70
CA ILE A 172 -8.41 10.82 1.27
C ILE A 172 -9.79 11.42 1.00
N ARG A 173 -10.84 11.01 1.74
CA ARG A 173 -12.17 11.62 1.65
C ARG A 173 -12.15 13.10 2.04
N GLN A 174 -11.52 13.45 3.15
CA GLN A 174 -11.41 14.85 3.60
C GLN A 174 -10.56 15.69 2.63
N LEU A 175 -9.53 15.11 2.04
CA LEU A 175 -8.77 15.76 0.97
C LEU A 175 -9.67 16.05 -0.26
N ALA A 176 -10.50 15.08 -0.65
CA ALA A 176 -11.42 15.23 -1.76
C ALA A 176 -12.47 16.31 -1.50
N GLU A 177 -13.10 16.30 -0.32
CA GLU A 177 -14.03 17.36 0.11
C GLU A 177 -13.37 18.75 0.06
N GLY A 178 -12.15 18.85 0.56
CA GLY A 178 -11.42 20.13 0.58
C GLY A 178 -10.93 20.61 -0.79
N LYS A 179 -10.85 19.74 -1.79
CA LYS A 179 -10.34 20.06 -3.14
C LYS A 179 -11.43 20.15 -4.21
N ILE A 180 -12.46 19.34 -4.09
CA ILE A 180 -13.48 19.12 -5.12
C ILE A 180 -14.85 19.61 -4.63
N GLY A 181 -15.11 19.48 -3.33
CA GLY A 181 -16.40 19.79 -2.70
C GLY A 181 -17.12 18.53 -2.22
N ASP A 182 -18.45 18.60 -2.14
CA ASP A 182 -19.28 17.53 -1.59
C ASP A 182 -19.06 16.19 -2.32
N MET A 183 -18.70 15.17 -1.54
CA MET A 183 -18.45 13.81 -2.01
C MET A 183 -19.70 12.91 -1.93
N THR A 184 -20.86 13.51 -1.88
CA THR A 184 -22.15 12.81 -1.92
C THR A 184 -22.83 13.02 -3.28
N LYS A 185 -23.62 12.04 -3.67
CA LYS A 185 -24.48 12.11 -4.86
C LYS A 185 -25.91 11.78 -4.48
N LEU A 186 -26.86 12.43 -5.13
CA LEU A 186 -28.26 12.06 -5.01
C LEU A 186 -28.54 10.90 -5.98
N ALA A 187 -28.92 9.75 -5.44
CA ALA A 187 -29.36 8.59 -6.20
C ALA A 187 -30.70 8.13 -5.67
N ASP A 188 -31.71 8.08 -6.53
CA ASP A 188 -33.08 7.66 -6.19
C ASP A 188 -33.63 8.34 -4.92
N GLU A 189 -33.48 9.67 -4.84
CA GLU A 189 -33.93 10.52 -3.69
C GLU A 189 -33.13 10.29 -2.38
N LEU A 190 -32.09 9.40 -2.40
CA LEU A 190 -31.22 9.16 -1.27
C LEU A 190 -29.83 9.74 -1.53
N GLN A 191 -29.29 10.39 -0.51
CA GLN A 191 -27.91 10.86 -0.54
C GLN A 191 -26.96 9.66 -0.33
N GLN A 192 -26.10 9.40 -1.29
CA GLN A 192 -25.12 8.33 -1.23
C GLN A 192 -23.71 8.90 -1.30
N GLU A 193 -22.80 8.39 -0.49
CA GLU A 193 -21.38 8.70 -0.61
C GLU A 193 -20.77 8.09 -1.88
N HIS A 194 -19.81 8.79 -2.47
CA HIS A 194 -18.99 8.23 -3.53
C HIS A 194 -18.19 7.03 -3.02
N THR A 195 -18.10 6.00 -3.86
CA THR A 195 -17.20 4.87 -3.57
C THR A 195 -15.76 5.36 -3.46
N PHE A 196 -14.93 4.67 -2.68
CA PHE A 196 -13.54 5.07 -2.51
C PHE A 196 -12.78 5.11 -3.84
N GLY A 197 -13.03 4.15 -4.74
CA GLY A 197 -12.48 4.18 -6.11
C GLY A 197 -12.92 5.42 -6.90
N GLY A 198 -14.20 5.80 -6.83
CA GLY A 198 -14.70 7.02 -7.47
C GLY A 198 -14.09 8.29 -6.90
N ILE A 199 -13.80 8.32 -5.59
CA ILE A 199 -13.09 9.45 -4.96
C ILE A 199 -11.65 9.56 -5.51
N LEU A 200 -10.93 8.45 -5.62
CA LEU A 200 -9.60 8.42 -6.21
C LEU A 200 -9.60 8.88 -7.67
N ASP A 201 -10.61 8.49 -8.46
CA ASP A 201 -10.77 8.98 -9.84
C ASP A 201 -10.93 10.51 -9.89
N ASN A 202 -11.74 11.07 -9.02
CA ASN A 202 -11.97 12.50 -8.92
C ASN A 202 -10.74 13.27 -8.40
N LEU A 203 -9.92 12.65 -7.55
CA LEU A 203 -8.69 13.24 -7.01
C LEU A 203 -7.50 13.18 -7.98
N ARG A 204 -7.58 12.43 -9.06
CA ARG A 204 -6.47 12.26 -10.01
C ARG A 204 -5.81 13.55 -10.47
N PRO A 205 -6.53 14.67 -10.73
CA PRO A 205 -5.92 15.96 -11.09
C PRO A 205 -5.20 16.68 -9.94
N TYR A 206 -5.41 16.25 -8.69
CA TYR A 206 -5.00 16.97 -7.47
C TYR A 206 -3.92 16.25 -6.67
N MET A 207 -3.48 15.07 -7.11
CA MET A 207 -2.43 14.29 -6.45
C MET A 207 -1.48 13.67 -7.48
N PRO A 208 -0.25 13.28 -7.08
CA PRO A 208 0.66 12.58 -7.97
C PRO A 208 0.01 11.34 -8.58
N GLU A 209 0.17 11.16 -9.89
CA GLU A 209 -0.49 10.07 -10.63
C GLU A 209 -0.08 8.70 -10.10
N ASP A 210 1.21 8.49 -9.82
CA ASP A 210 1.76 7.25 -9.27
C ASP A 210 1.19 6.93 -7.88
N LEU A 211 1.00 7.94 -7.03
CA LEU A 211 0.37 7.73 -5.72
C LEU A 211 -1.11 7.36 -5.88
N ASN A 212 -1.83 8.04 -6.77
CA ASN A 212 -3.24 7.74 -7.03
C ASN A 212 -3.41 6.32 -7.57
N ASP A 213 -2.59 5.94 -8.54
CA ASP A 213 -2.62 4.61 -9.15
C ASP A 213 -2.26 3.51 -8.12
N GLU A 214 -1.29 3.77 -7.24
CA GLU A 214 -0.92 2.82 -6.19
C GLU A 214 -2.02 2.65 -5.14
N LEU A 215 -2.58 3.74 -4.63
CA LEU A 215 -3.71 3.68 -3.69
C LEU A 215 -4.89 2.91 -4.28
N ARG A 216 -5.17 3.13 -5.57
CA ARG A 216 -6.23 2.42 -6.28
C ARG A 216 -5.93 0.92 -6.39
N LEU A 217 -4.76 0.55 -6.92
CA LEU A 217 -4.38 -0.85 -7.12
C LEU A 217 -4.30 -1.62 -5.81
N PHE A 218 -3.68 -1.04 -4.81
CA PHE A 218 -3.45 -1.72 -3.55
C PHE A 218 -4.70 -1.81 -2.66
N LEU A 219 -5.47 -0.70 -2.55
CA LEU A 219 -6.58 -0.64 -1.61
C LEU A 219 -7.93 -1.08 -2.20
N VAL A 220 -8.17 -0.86 -3.52
CA VAL A 220 -9.50 -0.93 -4.11
C VAL A 220 -9.62 -1.93 -5.24
N ASP A 221 -8.60 -2.04 -6.10
CA ASP A 221 -8.72 -2.75 -7.34
C ASP A 221 -8.69 -4.27 -7.14
N GLY A 222 -9.78 -4.94 -7.52
CA GLY A 222 -9.90 -6.38 -7.48
C GLY A 222 -8.83 -7.14 -8.28
N TRP A 223 -8.08 -6.46 -9.14
CA TRP A 223 -6.97 -7.04 -9.90
C TRP A 223 -5.70 -7.23 -9.10
N ASP A 224 -5.49 -6.42 -8.07
CA ASP A 224 -4.29 -6.47 -7.23
C ASP A 224 -4.64 -6.93 -5.82
N GLU A 225 -4.14 -6.27 -4.77
CA GLU A 225 -4.33 -6.71 -3.38
C GLU A 225 -5.75 -6.48 -2.88
N ASN A 226 -6.42 -5.40 -3.31
CA ASN A 226 -7.80 -5.06 -2.92
C ASN A 226 -8.01 -5.03 -1.39
N ILE A 227 -6.95 -4.70 -0.66
CA ILE A 227 -6.83 -5.01 0.77
C ILE A 227 -7.89 -4.29 1.61
N ARG A 228 -8.21 -3.04 1.23
CA ARG A 228 -9.25 -2.26 1.95
C ARG A 228 -10.62 -2.94 1.85
N ASN A 229 -11.03 -3.35 0.65
CA ASN A 229 -12.34 -3.97 0.47
C ASN A 229 -12.39 -5.33 1.18
N GLU A 230 -11.35 -6.13 1.08
CA GLU A 230 -11.29 -7.42 1.76
C GLU A 230 -11.35 -7.27 3.28
N MET A 231 -10.63 -6.30 3.85
CA MET A 231 -10.65 -6.00 5.28
C MET A 231 -12.02 -5.49 5.74
N MET A 232 -12.58 -4.50 5.05
CA MET A 232 -13.84 -3.84 5.48
C MET A 232 -15.05 -4.77 5.36
N HIS A 233 -15.04 -5.71 4.44
CA HIS A 233 -16.12 -6.68 4.25
C HIS A 233 -15.90 -8.02 4.97
N GLY A 234 -14.81 -8.15 5.75
CA GLY A 234 -14.49 -9.39 6.46
C GLY A 234 -14.16 -10.55 5.53
N LEU A 235 -13.67 -10.28 4.32
CA LEU A 235 -13.35 -11.29 3.31
C LEU A 235 -11.95 -11.85 3.43
N ILE A 236 -11.13 -11.33 4.33
CA ILE A 236 -9.76 -11.81 4.58
C ILE A 236 -9.81 -13.25 5.10
N LYS A 237 -9.50 -14.20 4.26
CA LYS A 237 -9.42 -15.62 4.63
C LYS A 237 -8.11 -15.98 5.32
N ASN A 238 -7.04 -15.25 5.02
CA ASN A 238 -5.72 -15.46 5.59
C ASN A 238 -5.18 -14.16 6.22
N PRO A 239 -5.24 -14.02 7.55
CA PRO A 239 -4.70 -12.84 8.25
C PRO A 239 -3.22 -12.55 7.93
N MET A 240 -2.44 -13.56 7.56
CA MET A 240 -1.05 -13.40 7.14
C MET A 240 -0.88 -12.49 5.93
N GLN A 241 -1.90 -12.35 5.08
CA GLN A 241 -1.87 -11.42 3.95
C GLN A 241 -1.84 -9.97 4.45
N VAL A 242 -2.70 -9.62 5.40
CA VAL A 242 -2.72 -8.29 6.01
C VAL A 242 -1.42 -8.04 6.78
N GLN A 243 -0.97 -9.03 7.56
CA GLN A 243 0.27 -8.93 8.32
C GLN A 243 1.48 -8.67 7.42
N LYS A 244 1.60 -9.38 6.30
CA LYS A 244 2.68 -9.16 5.33
C LYS A 244 2.65 -7.75 4.73
N ASN A 245 1.47 -7.22 4.48
CA ASN A 245 1.30 -5.90 3.88
C ASN A 245 1.29 -4.74 4.89
N SER A 246 1.32 -5.01 6.20
CA SER A 246 1.18 -3.99 7.24
C SER A 246 2.22 -2.88 7.16
N VAL A 247 3.47 -3.24 6.88
CA VAL A 247 4.56 -2.25 6.74
C VAL A 247 4.39 -1.40 5.48
N TYR A 248 3.81 -1.99 4.44
CA TYR A 248 3.45 -1.26 3.23
C TYR A 248 2.25 -0.33 3.46
N ILE A 249 1.26 -0.78 4.23
CA ILE A 249 0.14 0.07 4.68
C ILE A 249 0.68 1.26 5.48
N LEU A 250 1.64 1.02 6.38
CA LEU A 250 2.32 2.08 7.13
C LEU A 250 3.08 3.05 6.21
N TYR A 251 3.73 2.56 5.18
CA TYR A 251 4.49 3.37 4.23
C TYR A 251 3.62 4.30 3.39
N ILE A 252 2.45 3.84 2.95
CA ILE A 252 1.51 4.65 2.15
C ILE A 252 0.64 5.58 2.99
N ALA A 253 0.65 5.42 4.31
CA ALA A 253 -0.10 6.22 5.28
C ALA A 253 0.61 7.53 5.61
#